data_8b70aec43e0f96dc43969d51d17ea789
#
_entry.id   8b70aec43e0f96dc43969d51d17ea789
#
_cell.length_a   1.000
_cell.length_b   1.000
_cell.length_c   1.000
_cell.angle_alpha   90.00
_cell.angle_beta   90.00
_cell.angle_gamma   90.00
#
_symmetry.space_group_name_H-M   'P 1'
#
loop_
_entity.id
_entity.type
_entity.pdbx_description
1 polymer ?
#
loop_
_entity_poly.entity_id
_entity_poly.type
_entity_poly.pdbx_seq_one_letter_code
_entity_poly.pdbx_strand_id
1 'polypeptide(L)'
;GTITDNVTGLMWQKVDNGESTWDNAVARAGSVNTGGFTDWRLPTPTELFSIMNHNNSNPAAMNTTYFPSNPAGAAEYWWTTDIFGTDATKVWCVNAGGGMGPKPKSETLSAGGTFRYHARYVRGAKPGNGHNYVNNLDGTITDIDTGLMWTQVPGPATTWTGALTWAENLTLALSTATITRMEN
;
A
#
# COMPACT_ATOMS: atom_id res chain seq x y z
N GLY A 1 18.67 -4.42 11.67
CA GLY A 1 17.51 -5.10 11.82
C GLY A 1 16.53 -5.03 10.67
N THR A 2 16.15 -6.20 10.17
CA THR A 2 15.21 -6.38 9.06
C THR A 2 14.02 -7.24 9.47
N ILE A 3 12.92 -7.11 8.77
CA ILE A 3 11.71 -7.93 8.87
C ILE A 3 11.39 -8.46 7.47
N THR A 4 11.18 -9.75 7.33
CA THR A 4 10.69 -10.35 6.09
C THR A 4 9.19 -10.59 6.21
N ASP A 5 8.46 -10.08 5.24
CA ASP A 5 7.04 -10.39 5.05
C ASP A 5 6.95 -11.67 4.20
N ASN A 6 6.50 -12.75 4.82
CA ASN A 6 6.42 -14.06 4.16
C ASN A 6 5.28 -14.17 3.13
N VAL A 7 4.36 -13.22 3.12
CA VAL A 7 3.26 -13.19 2.15
C VAL A 7 3.70 -12.54 0.84
N THR A 8 4.37 -11.38 0.95
CA THR A 8 4.82 -10.63 -0.23
C THR A 8 6.25 -10.95 -0.66
N GLY A 9 7.04 -11.61 0.20
CA GLY A 9 8.47 -11.83 0.01
C GLY A 9 9.32 -10.57 0.19
N LEU A 10 8.72 -9.45 0.54
CA LEU A 10 9.43 -8.20 0.74
C LEU A 10 10.17 -8.20 2.07
N MET A 11 11.33 -7.55 2.09
CA MET A 11 12.07 -7.32 3.32
C MET A 11 12.05 -5.83 3.66
N TRP A 12 11.73 -5.52 4.91
CA TRP A 12 11.56 -4.17 5.44
C TRP A 12 12.65 -3.83 6.45
N GLN A 13 13.00 -2.57 6.55
CA GLN A 13 13.71 -2.08 7.72
C GLN A 13 12.82 -2.17 8.95
N LYS A 14 13.34 -2.73 10.04
CA LYS A 14 12.64 -2.78 11.32
C LYS A 14 12.43 -1.39 11.92
N VAL A 15 13.48 -0.55 11.85
CA VAL A 15 13.48 0.84 12.34
C VAL A 15 13.49 1.76 11.11
N ASP A 16 12.69 2.82 11.13
CA ASP A 16 12.72 3.80 10.05
C ASP A 16 13.94 4.73 10.12
N ASN A 17 14.14 5.53 9.10
CA ASN A 17 15.28 6.43 8.99
C ASN A 17 14.98 7.87 9.46
N GLY A 18 13.89 8.02 10.21
CA GLY A 18 13.50 9.30 10.77
C GLY A 18 12.98 10.29 9.74
N GLU A 19 12.85 11.53 10.19
CA GLU A 19 12.28 12.64 9.47
C GLU A 19 13.13 13.09 8.30
N SER A 20 12.51 13.31 7.15
CA SER A 20 13.17 13.89 5.98
C SER A 20 12.19 14.47 4.98
N THR A 21 12.66 15.30 4.04
CA THR A 21 11.96 15.61 2.80
C THR A 21 11.94 14.38 1.89
N TRP A 22 11.06 14.36 0.91
CA TRP A 22 10.98 13.26 -0.05
C TRP A 22 12.27 13.08 -0.84
N ASP A 23 12.86 14.17 -1.35
CA ASP A 23 14.10 14.11 -2.13
C ASP A 23 15.26 13.54 -1.32
N ASN A 24 15.36 13.90 -0.03
CA ASN A 24 16.36 13.34 0.88
C ASN A 24 16.10 11.86 1.17
N ALA A 25 14.83 11.46 1.29
CA ALA A 25 14.47 10.06 1.47
C ALA A 25 14.85 9.22 0.25
N VAL A 26 14.58 9.73 -0.96
CA VAL A 26 14.98 9.06 -2.22
C VAL A 26 16.51 8.96 -2.32
N ALA A 27 17.22 10.05 -2.11
CA ALA A 27 18.68 10.07 -2.21
C ALA A 27 19.36 9.14 -1.19
N ARG A 28 18.81 9.07 0.02
CA ARG A 28 19.34 8.24 1.11
C ARG A 28 19.22 6.75 0.82
N ALA A 29 18.22 6.32 0.05
CA ALA A 29 17.98 4.89 -0.23
C ALA A 29 19.22 4.17 -0.73
N GLY A 30 20.00 4.79 -1.64
CA GLY A 30 21.22 4.21 -2.19
C GLY A 30 22.39 4.08 -1.20
N SER A 31 22.31 4.72 -0.03
CA SER A 31 23.34 4.65 1.02
C SER A 31 22.94 3.79 2.23
N VAL A 32 21.72 3.26 2.23
CA VAL A 32 21.23 2.39 3.31
C VAL A 32 21.90 1.02 3.21
N ASN A 33 22.47 0.56 4.33
CA ASN A 33 23.13 -0.74 4.45
C ASN A 33 22.59 -1.54 5.65
N THR A 34 21.26 -1.58 5.78
CA THR A 34 20.61 -2.34 6.85
C THR A 34 20.69 -3.84 6.55
N GLY A 35 21.15 -4.61 7.51
CA GLY A 35 21.28 -6.07 7.35
C GLY A 35 22.35 -6.50 6.34
N GLY A 36 23.24 -5.61 5.91
CA GLY A 36 24.26 -5.88 4.89
C GLY A 36 23.77 -5.80 3.45
N PHE A 37 22.54 -5.31 3.24
CA PHE A 37 21.95 -5.16 1.91
C PHE A 37 22.04 -3.70 1.45
N THR A 38 22.23 -3.49 0.15
CA THR A 38 22.40 -2.17 -0.48
C THR A 38 21.36 -1.84 -1.55
N ASP A 39 20.38 -2.71 -1.75
CA ASP A 39 19.29 -2.58 -2.73
C ASP A 39 17.98 -2.06 -2.12
N TRP A 40 18.11 -1.24 -1.08
CA TRP A 40 16.98 -0.59 -0.43
C TRP A 40 16.36 0.50 -1.31
N ARG A 41 15.06 0.63 -1.25
CA ARG A 41 14.27 1.66 -1.96
C ARG A 41 13.11 2.14 -1.10
N LEU A 42 12.54 3.29 -1.43
CA LEU A 42 11.24 3.65 -0.89
C LEU A 42 10.17 2.63 -1.35
N PRO A 43 9.19 2.32 -0.51
CA PRO A 43 8.06 1.48 -0.91
C PRO A 43 7.13 2.20 -1.88
N THR A 44 6.32 1.44 -2.62
CA THR A 44 5.11 1.97 -3.23
C THR A 44 4.04 2.23 -2.15
N PRO A 45 3.00 3.03 -2.44
CA PRO A 45 1.90 3.23 -1.49
C PRO A 45 1.23 1.91 -1.08
N THR A 46 1.01 1.01 -2.03
CA THR A 46 0.39 -0.29 -1.77
C THR A 46 1.26 -1.22 -0.94
N GLU A 47 2.57 -1.26 -1.19
CA GLU A 47 3.51 -2.00 -0.35
C GLU A 47 3.49 -1.50 1.09
N LEU A 48 3.58 -0.19 1.29
CA LEU A 48 3.58 0.38 2.63
C LEU A 48 2.23 0.19 3.33
N PHE A 49 1.12 0.30 2.59
CA PHE A 49 -0.22 0.06 3.11
C PHE A 49 -0.42 -1.41 3.52
N SER A 50 0.23 -2.37 2.86
CA SER A 50 0.10 -3.79 3.16
C SER A 50 0.62 -4.19 4.55
N ILE A 51 1.55 -3.43 5.13
CA ILE A 51 2.05 -3.67 6.49
C ILE A 51 1.25 -2.96 7.58
N MET A 52 0.17 -2.25 7.21
CA MET A 52 -0.75 -1.63 8.15
C MET A 52 -1.79 -2.64 8.64
N ASN A 53 -2.03 -2.65 9.94
CA ASN A 53 -3.06 -3.49 10.57
C ASN A 53 -4.26 -2.63 10.98
N HIS A 54 -5.24 -2.52 10.10
CA HIS A 54 -6.45 -1.73 10.32
C HIS A 54 -7.38 -2.28 11.41
N ASN A 55 -7.16 -3.51 11.88
CA ASN A 55 -7.87 -4.07 13.03
C ASN A 55 -7.29 -3.60 14.38
N ASN A 56 -6.17 -2.87 14.34
CA ASN A 56 -5.56 -2.34 15.54
C ASN A 56 -6.28 -1.05 15.96
N SER A 57 -6.91 -1.06 17.11
CA SER A 57 -7.61 0.10 17.69
C SER A 57 -6.67 1.13 18.34
N ASN A 58 -5.41 0.83 18.48
CA ASN A 58 -4.37 1.76 18.95
C ASN A 58 -4.06 2.79 17.84
N PRO A 59 -3.69 4.04 18.16
CA PRO A 59 -3.42 5.08 17.17
C PRO A 59 -2.43 4.70 16.06
N ALA A 60 -1.61 3.66 16.24
CA ALA A 60 -0.75 3.15 15.19
C ALA A 60 -1.37 1.90 14.54
N ALA A 61 -1.73 2.00 13.27
CA ALA A 61 -2.14 0.84 12.46
C ALA A 61 -0.97 -0.12 12.16
N MET A 62 0.26 0.28 12.40
CA MET A 62 1.44 -0.57 12.21
C MET A 62 1.63 -1.51 13.39
N ASN A 63 2.02 -2.76 13.12
CA ASN A 63 2.34 -3.71 14.19
C ASN A 63 3.66 -3.35 14.87
N THR A 64 3.56 -2.78 16.08
CA THR A 64 4.70 -2.27 16.86
C THR A 64 5.65 -3.35 17.36
N THR A 65 5.23 -4.62 17.38
CA THR A 65 6.13 -5.76 17.70
C THR A 65 7.20 -5.91 16.62
N TYR A 66 6.83 -5.77 15.36
CA TYR A 66 7.73 -5.86 14.22
C TYR A 66 8.36 -4.52 13.86
N PHE A 67 7.64 -3.43 14.03
CA PHE A 67 8.06 -2.07 13.66
C PHE A 67 8.05 -1.12 14.86
N PRO A 68 8.97 -1.32 15.84
CA PRO A 68 8.92 -0.62 17.13
C PRO A 68 9.21 0.88 17.06
N SER A 69 9.81 1.35 15.97
CA SER A 69 10.06 2.79 15.75
C SER A 69 8.84 3.54 15.24
N ASN A 70 7.68 2.97 15.41
CA ASN A 70 6.47 3.68 15.09
C ASN A 70 6.30 4.84 16.09
N PRO A 71 6.23 6.09 15.62
CA PRO A 71 6.08 7.25 16.50
C PRO A 71 4.84 7.11 17.37
N ALA A 72 4.96 7.55 18.59
CA ALA A 72 3.86 7.58 19.54
C ALA A 72 2.85 8.67 19.15
N GLY A 73 2.02 8.41 18.16
CA GLY A 73 1.01 9.35 17.72
C GLY A 73 0.41 8.96 16.39
N ALA A 74 -0.86 9.09 16.26
CA ALA A 74 -1.68 8.52 15.20
C ALA A 74 -1.39 8.98 13.78
N ALA A 75 -0.44 9.87 13.53
CA ALA A 75 -0.41 10.49 12.23
C ALA A 75 0.97 10.91 11.72
N GLU A 76 1.99 10.21 12.12
CA GLU A 76 3.24 10.27 11.38
C GLU A 76 3.03 9.66 10.00
N TYR A 77 3.73 10.20 9.00
CA TYR A 77 3.64 9.78 7.62
C TYR A 77 4.92 9.12 7.16
N TRP A 78 4.81 8.17 6.25
CA TRP A 78 5.94 7.62 5.54
C TRP A 78 5.85 7.92 4.06
N TRP A 79 6.97 8.34 3.50
CA TRP A 79 7.15 8.59 2.08
C TRP A 79 7.04 7.32 1.26
N THR A 80 6.48 7.44 0.06
CA THR A 80 6.45 6.39 -0.95
C THR A 80 7.06 6.86 -2.28
N THR A 81 7.13 5.97 -3.26
CA THR A 81 7.72 6.29 -4.57
C THR A 81 6.77 7.03 -5.51
N ASP A 82 5.46 6.93 -5.32
CA ASP A 82 4.50 7.26 -6.36
C ASP A 82 4.10 8.74 -6.31
N ILE A 83 4.36 9.42 -7.42
CA ILE A 83 3.99 10.82 -7.61
C ILE A 83 2.48 10.93 -7.74
N PHE A 84 1.91 11.97 -7.15
CA PHE A 84 0.49 12.27 -7.31
C PHE A 84 0.21 12.75 -8.73
N GLY A 85 -0.56 11.99 -9.50
CA GLY A 85 -0.68 12.12 -10.94
C GLY A 85 -1.18 13.48 -11.47
N THR A 86 -1.90 14.25 -10.66
CA THR A 86 -2.40 15.59 -11.04
C THR A 86 -1.52 16.73 -10.54
N ASP A 87 -0.53 16.44 -9.66
CA ASP A 87 0.36 17.44 -9.09
C ASP A 87 1.73 16.81 -8.78
N ALA A 88 2.69 16.99 -9.68
CA ALA A 88 4.02 16.41 -9.57
C ALA A 88 4.86 16.97 -8.40
N THR A 89 4.40 18.00 -7.71
CA THR A 89 5.02 18.51 -6.47
C THR A 89 4.67 17.68 -5.25
N LYS A 90 3.72 16.74 -5.39
CA LYS A 90 3.24 15.85 -4.32
C LYS A 90 3.52 14.39 -4.63
N VAL A 91 3.64 13.62 -3.57
CA VAL A 91 3.74 12.14 -3.60
C VAL A 91 2.74 11.53 -2.64
N TRP A 92 2.32 10.33 -2.93
CA TRP A 92 1.50 9.56 -2.01
C TRP A 92 2.29 9.22 -0.75
N CYS A 93 1.63 9.32 0.38
CA CYS A 93 2.16 8.94 1.69
C CYS A 93 1.14 8.06 2.40
N VAL A 94 1.63 7.21 3.28
CA VAL A 94 0.81 6.42 4.20
C VAL A 94 1.07 6.91 5.62
N ASN A 95 0.01 7.11 6.41
CA ASN A 95 0.16 7.54 7.79
C ASN A 95 0.02 6.39 8.80
N ALA A 96 0.47 6.63 10.02
CA ALA A 96 0.43 5.65 11.10
C ALA A 96 -0.99 5.22 11.51
N GLY A 97 -1.99 6.02 11.18
CA GLY A 97 -3.40 5.65 11.37
C GLY A 97 -3.96 4.73 10.28
N GLY A 98 -3.12 4.34 9.29
CA GLY A 98 -3.51 3.48 8.19
C GLY A 98 -4.19 4.21 7.03
N GLY A 99 -4.18 5.55 7.03
CA GLY A 99 -4.66 6.36 5.92
C GLY A 99 -3.61 6.60 4.87
N MET A 100 -4.04 6.99 3.67
CA MET A 100 -3.17 7.30 2.53
C MET A 100 -3.61 8.62 1.90
N GLY A 101 -2.65 9.46 1.50
CA GLY A 101 -2.95 10.73 0.85
C GLY A 101 -1.71 11.42 0.27
N PRO A 102 -1.90 12.34 -0.70
CA PRO A 102 -0.80 13.06 -1.31
C PRO A 102 -0.26 14.16 -0.38
N LYS A 103 1.07 14.31 -0.33
CA LYS A 103 1.78 15.29 0.49
C LYS A 103 2.87 16.00 -0.31
N PRO A 104 3.14 17.30 -0.03
CA PRO A 104 4.20 18.05 -0.69
C PRO A 104 5.58 17.45 -0.44
N LYS A 105 6.38 17.29 -1.48
CA LYS A 105 7.74 16.72 -1.42
C LYS A 105 8.71 17.51 -0.55
N SER A 106 8.50 18.82 -0.48
CA SER A 106 9.38 19.76 0.22
C SER A 106 9.17 19.80 1.73
N GLU A 107 8.09 19.20 2.23
CA GLU A 107 7.76 19.25 3.64
C GLU A 107 8.42 18.10 4.43
N THR A 108 8.78 18.39 5.68
CA THR A 108 9.16 17.40 6.69
C THR A 108 8.12 17.30 7.79
N LEU A 109 7.19 18.25 7.83
CA LEU A 109 6.06 18.34 8.75
C LEU A 109 4.78 18.60 7.99
N SER A 110 3.66 18.04 8.43
CA SER A 110 2.34 18.36 7.89
C SER A 110 1.98 19.82 8.12
N ALA A 111 1.03 20.35 7.36
CA ALA A 111 0.58 21.73 7.42
C ALA A 111 0.19 22.24 8.82
N GLY A 112 -0.17 21.34 9.74
CA GLY A 112 -0.43 21.67 11.15
C GLY A 112 0.81 21.66 12.04
N GLY A 113 2.00 21.36 11.51
CA GLY A 113 3.25 21.24 12.28
C GLY A 113 3.27 20.11 13.30
N THR A 114 2.36 19.14 13.16
CA THR A 114 2.13 18.12 14.18
C THR A 114 2.63 16.74 13.77
N PHE A 115 2.70 16.47 12.47
CA PHE A 115 3.00 15.13 11.96
C PHE A 115 4.19 15.16 11.05
N ARG A 116 5.16 14.29 11.32
CA ARG A 116 6.43 14.23 10.60
C ARG A 116 6.36 13.27 9.42
N TYR A 117 7.19 13.51 8.43
CA TYR A 117 7.34 12.64 7.27
C TYR A 117 8.63 11.85 7.40
N HIS A 118 8.51 10.54 7.53
CA HIS A 118 9.60 9.61 7.74
C HIS A 118 9.91 8.79 6.49
N ALA A 119 11.10 8.19 6.45
CA ALA A 119 11.48 7.23 5.43
C ALA A 119 11.62 5.83 6.04
N ARG A 120 10.86 4.86 5.53
CA ARG A 120 11.05 3.43 5.79
C ARG A 120 11.33 2.76 4.46
N TYR A 121 12.41 1.99 4.43
CA TYR A 121 12.83 1.36 3.18
C TYR A 121 12.41 -0.11 3.13
N VAL A 122 12.21 -0.56 1.92
CA VAL A 122 11.88 -1.92 1.55
C VAL A 122 12.86 -2.41 0.51
N ARG A 123 13.11 -3.71 0.44
CA ARG A 123 13.83 -4.36 -0.65
C ARG A 123 13.06 -5.59 -1.13
N GLY A 124 13.39 -6.04 -2.31
CA GLY A 124 12.69 -7.08 -3.04
C GLY A 124 12.07 -6.55 -4.33
N ALA A 125 11.53 -7.44 -5.14
CA ALA A 125 10.94 -7.08 -6.42
C ALA A 125 9.82 -6.06 -6.22
N LYS A 126 9.92 -4.92 -6.92
CA LYS A 126 8.84 -3.95 -6.95
C LYS A 126 7.68 -4.58 -7.71
N PRO A 127 6.46 -4.58 -7.18
CA PRO A 127 5.29 -4.95 -7.97
C PRO A 127 5.27 -4.16 -9.27
N GLY A 128 4.83 -4.77 -10.35
CA GLY A 128 4.65 -4.08 -11.63
C GLY A 128 3.81 -2.81 -11.47
N ASN A 129 4.08 -1.80 -12.28
CA ASN A 129 3.35 -0.51 -12.23
C ASN A 129 1.95 -0.60 -12.86
N GLY A 130 1.26 -1.68 -12.69
CA GLY A 130 -0.07 -1.90 -13.21
C GLY A 130 -0.52 -3.32 -12.95
N HIS A 131 -1.80 -3.51 -12.92
CA HIS A 131 -2.41 -4.81 -12.88
C HIS A 131 -2.73 -5.27 -14.30
N ASN A 132 -2.56 -6.55 -14.57
CA ASN A 132 -2.98 -7.15 -15.82
C ASN A 132 -4.46 -7.54 -15.72
N TYR A 133 -5.32 -6.74 -16.30
CA TYR A 133 -6.75 -6.99 -16.27
C TYR A 133 -7.24 -7.72 -17.52
N VAL A 134 -8.07 -8.73 -17.31
CA VAL A 134 -8.83 -9.41 -18.36
C VAL A 134 -10.31 -9.15 -18.16
N ASN A 135 -10.98 -8.62 -19.17
CA ASN A 135 -12.42 -8.52 -19.19
C ASN A 135 -13.03 -9.87 -19.55
N ASN A 136 -13.79 -10.45 -18.65
CA ASN A 136 -14.39 -11.78 -18.80
C ASN A 136 -15.67 -11.74 -19.69
N LEU A 137 -16.11 -10.56 -20.13
CA LEU A 137 -17.30 -10.34 -20.96
C LEU A 137 -18.63 -10.80 -20.32
N ASP A 138 -18.63 -10.98 -19.02
CA ASP A 138 -19.78 -11.39 -18.20
C ASP A 138 -20.12 -10.37 -17.10
N GLY A 139 -19.55 -9.18 -17.19
CA GLY A 139 -19.67 -8.12 -16.17
C GLY A 139 -18.61 -8.20 -15.09
N THR A 140 -17.60 -9.06 -15.27
CA THR A 140 -16.46 -9.15 -14.37
C THR A 140 -15.13 -8.83 -15.07
N ILE A 141 -14.14 -8.49 -14.26
CA ILE A 141 -12.74 -8.28 -14.65
C ILE A 141 -11.87 -9.14 -13.74
N THR A 142 -11.00 -9.94 -14.31
CA THR A 142 -9.97 -10.68 -13.56
C THR A 142 -8.67 -9.88 -13.54
N ASP A 143 -8.13 -9.66 -12.35
CA ASP A 143 -6.77 -9.21 -12.15
C ASP A 143 -5.86 -10.45 -12.10
N ILE A 144 -5.09 -10.67 -13.16
CA ILE A 144 -4.23 -11.84 -13.29
C ILE A 144 -3.09 -11.85 -12.26
N ASP A 145 -2.62 -10.67 -11.88
CA ASP A 145 -1.49 -10.56 -10.96
C ASP A 145 -1.86 -10.92 -9.52
N THR A 146 -3.11 -10.68 -9.12
CA THR A 146 -3.60 -11.03 -7.78
C THR A 146 -4.50 -12.27 -7.78
N GLY A 147 -5.00 -12.70 -8.92
CA GLY A 147 -6.02 -13.74 -9.04
C GLY A 147 -7.41 -13.32 -8.56
N LEU A 148 -7.60 -12.03 -8.25
CA LEU A 148 -8.90 -11.52 -7.80
C LEU A 148 -9.80 -11.20 -8.99
N MET A 149 -11.10 -11.41 -8.78
CA MET A 149 -12.13 -11.04 -9.73
C MET A 149 -12.95 -9.89 -9.18
N TRP A 150 -13.21 -8.89 -10.01
CA TRP A 150 -13.92 -7.67 -9.66
C TRP A 150 -15.18 -7.53 -10.51
N THR A 151 -16.24 -6.95 -9.93
CA THR A 151 -17.38 -6.50 -10.74
C THR A 151 -16.97 -5.29 -11.59
N GLN A 152 -17.33 -5.30 -12.86
CA GLN A 152 -17.03 -4.20 -13.78
C GLN A 152 -17.82 -2.93 -13.43
N VAL A 153 -19.01 -3.10 -12.87
CA VAL A 153 -19.87 -2.02 -12.43
C VAL A 153 -19.97 -2.05 -10.90
N PRO A 154 -19.82 -0.91 -10.24
CA PRO A 154 -19.97 -0.85 -8.79
C PRO A 154 -21.40 -1.16 -8.35
N GLY A 155 -21.55 -1.64 -7.13
CA GLY A 155 -22.85 -1.79 -6.50
C GLY A 155 -23.58 -0.46 -6.27
N PRO A 156 -24.86 -0.49 -5.94
CA PRO A 156 -25.64 0.72 -5.68
C PRO A 156 -25.12 1.47 -4.45
N ALA A 157 -25.32 2.77 -4.45
CA ALA A 157 -25.06 3.58 -3.24
C ALA A 157 -26.03 3.12 -2.12
N THR A 158 -25.45 2.70 -1.00
CA THR A 158 -26.21 2.14 0.12
C THR A 158 -25.43 2.32 1.43
N THR A 159 -26.02 1.92 2.57
CA THR A 159 -25.34 1.82 3.85
C THR A 159 -24.29 0.70 3.82
N TRP A 160 -23.38 0.71 4.79
CA TRP A 160 -22.38 -0.36 4.92
C TRP A 160 -23.02 -1.75 5.02
N THR A 161 -24.03 -1.91 5.87
CA THR A 161 -24.79 -3.18 6.01
C THR A 161 -25.49 -3.58 4.69
N GLY A 162 -26.07 -2.60 3.98
CA GLY A 162 -26.67 -2.82 2.67
C GLY A 162 -25.66 -3.27 1.62
N ALA A 163 -24.44 -2.74 1.66
CA ALA A 163 -23.37 -3.16 0.76
C ALA A 163 -22.93 -4.61 1.03
N LEU A 164 -22.83 -5.02 2.30
CA LEU A 164 -22.54 -6.41 2.65
C LEU A 164 -23.63 -7.35 2.12
N THR A 165 -24.89 -7.04 2.41
CA THR A 165 -26.04 -7.83 1.93
C THR A 165 -26.08 -7.90 0.40
N TRP A 166 -25.80 -6.80 -0.27
CA TRP A 166 -25.70 -6.76 -1.73
C TRP A 166 -24.59 -7.68 -2.24
N ALA A 167 -23.39 -7.60 -1.65
CA ALA A 167 -22.26 -8.43 -2.05
C ALA A 167 -22.51 -9.92 -1.83
N GLU A 168 -23.12 -10.31 -0.68
CA GLU A 168 -23.46 -11.68 -0.35
C GLU A 168 -24.50 -12.29 -1.32
N ASN A 169 -25.43 -11.45 -1.84
CA ASN A 169 -26.46 -11.87 -2.76
C ASN A 169 -26.11 -11.60 -4.24
N LEU A 170 -24.90 -11.13 -4.51
CA LEU A 170 -24.47 -10.81 -5.86
C LEU A 170 -24.42 -12.09 -6.71
N THR A 171 -25.31 -12.17 -7.69
CA THR A 171 -25.31 -13.22 -8.70
C THR A 171 -24.98 -12.55 -10.04
N LEU A 172 -23.85 -12.88 -10.61
CA LEU A 172 -23.49 -12.46 -11.96
C LEU A 172 -23.98 -13.54 -12.93
N ALA A 173 -24.68 -13.14 -13.97
CA ALA A 173 -25.10 -14.06 -15.01
C ALA A 173 -23.82 -14.60 -15.68
N LEU A 174 -23.52 -15.87 -15.45
CA LEU A 174 -22.48 -16.57 -16.20
C LEU A 174 -22.89 -16.53 -17.66
N SER A 175 -22.15 -15.80 -18.49
CA SER A 175 -22.27 -16.00 -19.93
C SER A 175 -21.89 -17.46 -20.17
N THR A 176 -22.66 -18.15 -21.00
CA THR A 176 -22.45 -19.56 -21.37
C THR A 176 -21.22 -19.75 -22.27
N ALA A 177 -20.13 -19.13 -21.94
CA ALA A 177 -18.83 -19.42 -22.50
C ALA A 177 -18.26 -20.62 -21.74
N THR A 178 -18.19 -21.73 -22.40
CA THR A 178 -17.64 -23.01 -21.98
C THR A 178 -16.35 -22.81 -21.22
N ILE A 179 -16.38 -23.04 -19.90
CA ILE A 179 -15.15 -23.16 -19.10
C ILE A 179 -14.52 -24.50 -19.51
N THR A 180 -13.59 -24.44 -20.44
CA THR A 180 -12.70 -25.57 -20.67
C THR A 180 -11.72 -25.60 -19.49
N ARG A 181 -12.02 -26.41 -18.51
CA ARG A 181 -11.12 -26.75 -17.43
C ARG A 181 -9.85 -27.34 -18.07
N MET A 182 -8.76 -26.60 -17.99
CA MET A 182 -7.45 -27.22 -18.19
C MET A 182 -7.12 -27.98 -16.90
N GLU A 183 -7.47 -29.25 -16.87
CA GLU A 183 -6.87 -30.21 -15.94
C GLU A 183 -5.51 -30.63 -16.53
N ASN A 184 -4.43 -30.28 -15.82
CA ASN A 184 -3.14 -30.94 -15.85
C ASN A 184 -2.54 -30.89 -14.44
#